data_6dd015479b90ef591f7cd7a2b26dc186
#
_entry.id   6dd015479b90ef591f7cd7a2b26dc186
#
_cell.length_a   1.000
_cell.length_b   1.000
_cell.length_c   1.000
_cell.angle_alpha   90.00
_cell.angle_beta   90.00
_cell.angle_gamma   90.00
#
_symmetry.space_group_name_H-M   'P 1'
#
loop_
_entity.id
_entity.type
_entity.pdbx_description
1 polymer ?
#
loop_
_entity_poly.entity_id
_entity_poly.type
_entity_poly.pdbx_seq_one_letter_code
_entity_poly.pdbx_strand_id
1 'polypeptide(L)'
;MKKFYVSVIILLTGVYVSAQKIDRIITVKKVSKIEKTLSADDMEGRAVFTPGIDKAAAYIAKAFKKAGLQPPPSSTNFFQEFTLIEAKQTTASGTVNSSHMDSSHIIAFTSKETLSVTQDSGYENVQINAGDKLFNTAYGYITSGKNYVVWVDTAHAKNFFNLLRLKRESFRSDNSVLFVLTEQEPVEYSFSIQHRITEKKLKNVVGILPGKNRPAEKEEYVIFSGHYDHLGIGQPDAKGDSVFNGANDDAAGITAVIMLAKYFKKVNNNERTLVFAAFTAEESGGFGSQYFSKQFEPDKVTAMFNIEMIGTESKWGANSAYITGYEKTDMGKILEKNLEGTAFKFYQDPYPDQQLFYRSDNATLARLSVPAHTISTSKMDSEPYYHTPGDEFSTLDIKNMTEIIKAIALSSASIVNGTDTPSRVDTKQLR
;
A
#
# COMPACT_ATOMS: atom_id res chain seq x y z
N MET A 1 19.37 -33.27 38.29
CA MET A 1 19.39 -33.66 36.89
C MET A 1 18.03 -34.02 36.29
N LYS A 2 17.05 -34.57 37.04
CA LYS A 2 15.71 -34.92 36.46
C LYS A 2 14.81 -33.74 36.04
N LYS A 3 14.95 -32.55 36.64
CA LYS A 3 14.10 -31.36 36.27
C LYS A 3 14.46 -30.70 34.94
N PHE A 4 15.68 -30.87 34.45
CA PHE A 4 16.16 -30.27 33.20
C PHE A 4 15.64 -31.00 31.96
N TYR A 5 15.43 -32.32 32.02
CA TYR A 5 14.91 -33.14 30.93
C TYR A 5 13.41 -32.91 30.67
N VAL A 6 12.63 -32.60 31.72
CA VAL A 6 11.18 -32.36 31.59
C VAL A 6 10.90 -31.02 30.84
N SER A 7 11.71 -29.98 31.10
CA SER A 7 11.56 -28.67 30.41
C SER A 7 11.89 -28.73 28.91
N VAL A 8 12.90 -29.48 28.53
CA VAL A 8 13.30 -29.68 27.12
C VAL A 8 12.25 -30.50 26.36
N ILE A 9 11.66 -31.52 26.97
CA ILE A 9 10.62 -32.36 26.33
C ILE A 9 9.33 -31.55 26.16
N ILE A 10 8.96 -30.67 27.07
CA ILE A 10 7.75 -29.83 26.93
C ILE A 10 7.92 -28.79 25.81
N LEU A 11 9.12 -28.20 25.64
CA LEU A 11 9.41 -27.29 24.54
C LEU A 11 9.37 -27.99 23.17
N LEU A 12 9.96 -29.18 23.05
CA LEU A 12 9.95 -29.96 21.82
C LEU A 12 8.53 -30.42 21.43
N THR A 13 7.71 -30.83 22.40
CA THR A 13 6.31 -31.23 22.11
C THR A 13 5.43 -30.04 21.71
N GLY A 14 5.66 -28.86 22.24
CA GLY A 14 4.95 -27.63 21.87
C GLY A 14 5.21 -27.20 20.42
N VAL A 15 6.43 -27.30 19.95
CA VAL A 15 6.82 -26.99 18.56
C VAL A 15 6.22 -28.02 17.59
N TYR A 16 6.27 -29.31 17.92
CA TYR A 16 5.68 -30.38 17.06
C TYR A 16 4.16 -30.26 16.92
N VAL A 17 3.44 -29.91 17.97
CA VAL A 17 1.99 -29.74 17.92
C VAL A 17 1.59 -28.51 17.10
N SER A 18 2.36 -27.42 17.18
CA SER A 18 2.13 -26.22 16.36
C SER A 18 2.42 -26.47 14.87
N ALA A 19 3.49 -27.17 14.54
CA ALA A 19 3.84 -27.53 13.16
C ALA A 19 2.76 -28.41 12.51
N GLN A 20 2.29 -29.46 13.17
CA GLN A 20 1.19 -30.30 12.65
C GLN A 20 -0.13 -29.54 12.44
N LYS A 21 -0.38 -28.50 13.23
CA LYS A 21 -1.61 -27.70 13.10
C LYS A 21 -1.56 -26.78 11.88
N ILE A 22 -0.39 -26.17 11.59
CA ILE A 22 -0.21 -25.26 10.45
C ILE A 22 -0.41 -25.99 9.13
N ASP A 23 0.15 -27.20 8.97
CA ASP A 23 0.06 -28.01 7.75
C ASP A 23 -1.37 -28.46 7.40
N ARG A 24 -2.27 -28.51 8.40
CA ARG A 24 -3.69 -28.79 8.19
C ARG A 24 -4.48 -27.55 7.79
N ILE A 25 -4.03 -26.38 8.20
CA ILE A 25 -4.73 -25.10 7.95
C ILE A 25 -4.24 -24.47 6.65
N ILE A 26 -2.93 -24.27 6.51
CA ILE A 26 -2.31 -23.68 5.32
C ILE A 26 -1.82 -24.82 4.42
N THR A 27 -2.58 -25.09 3.36
CA THR A 27 -2.32 -26.20 2.44
C THR A 27 -2.22 -25.69 1.00
N VAL A 28 -1.41 -26.30 0.18
CA VAL A 28 -1.26 -26.00 -1.26
C VAL A 28 -2.64 -25.91 -1.94
N LYS A 29 -3.56 -26.85 -1.65
CA LYS A 29 -4.91 -26.86 -2.21
C LYS A 29 -5.72 -25.61 -1.87
N LYS A 30 -5.61 -25.10 -0.63
CA LYS A 30 -6.37 -23.93 -0.19
C LYS A 30 -5.76 -22.64 -0.72
N VAL A 31 -4.42 -22.54 -0.72
CA VAL A 31 -3.65 -21.44 -1.31
C VAL A 31 -3.99 -21.35 -2.80
N SER A 32 -3.79 -22.43 -3.55
CA SER A 32 -4.11 -22.52 -4.99
C SER A 32 -5.56 -22.10 -5.31
N LYS A 33 -6.52 -22.47 -4.46
CA LYS A 33 -7.93 -22.12 -4.70
C LYS A 33 -8.19 -20.62 -4.59
N ILE A 34 -7.61 -19.96 -3.60
CA ILE A 34 -7.79 -18.51 -3.39
C ILE A 34 -7.09 -17.79 -4.54
N GLU A 35 -5.85 -18.16 -4.79
CA GLU A 35 -4.99 -17.57 -5.81
C GLU A 35 -5.64 -17.63 -7.20
N LYS A 36 -6.07 -18.79 -7.64
CA LYS A 36 -6.80 -18.98 -8.91
C LYS A 36 -8.06 -18.15 -9.02
N THR A 37 -8.70 -17.81 -7.89
CA THR A 37 -9.92 -17.00 -7.94
C THR A 37 -9.57 -15.53 -8.10
N LEU A 38 -8.54 -15.04 -7.38
CA LEU A 38 -8.16 -13.62 -7.42
C LEU A 38 -7.45 -13.24 -8.73
N SER A 39 -6.67 -14.16 -9.31
CA SER A 39 -5.94 -13.96 -10.56
C SER A 39 -6.67 -14.48 -11.81
N ALA A 40 -7.97 -14.74 -11.72
CA ALA A 40 -8.74 -15.21 -12.88
C ALA A 40 -9.18 -14.06 -13.79
N ASP A 41 -9.36 -14.32 -15.09
CA ASP A 41 -9.77 -13.33 -16.09
C ASP A 41 -11.11 -12.67 -15.75
N ASP A 42 -12.03 -13.38 -15.08
CA ASP A 42 -13.32 -12.82 -14.67
C ASP A 42 -13.18 -11.74 -13.57
N MET A 43 -12.01 -11.59 -12.97
CA MET A 43 -11.65 -10.47 -12.09
C MET A 43 -11.18 -9.23 -12.89
N GLU A 44 -11.07 -9.33 -14.21
CA GLU A 44 -10.79 -8.20 -15.11
C GLU A 44 -9.52 -7.42 -14.73
N GLY A 45 -8.50 -8.12 -14.16
CA GLY A 45 -7.26 -7.51 -13.70
C GLY A 45 -7.42 -6.49 -12.57
N ARG A 46 -8.56 -6.46 -11.88
CA ARG A 46 -8.84 -5.73 -10.63
C ARG A 46 -8.50 -4.23 -10.62
N ALA A 47 -8.54 -3.56 -11.78
CA ALA A 47 -8.26 -2.12 -11.81
C ALA A 47 -9.27 -1.33 -10.97
N VAL A 48 -8.81 -0.28 -10.34
CA VAL A 48 -9.68 0.65 -9.59
C VAL A 48 -10.80 1.20 -10.48
N PHE A 49 -11.96 1.43 -9.89
CA PHE A 49 -13.16 1.96 -10.57
C PHE A 49 -13.76 1.05 -11.66
N THR A 50 -13.46 -0.27 -11.63
CA THR A 50 -14.01 -1.26 -12.55
C THR A 50 -14.86 -2.31 -11.80
N PRO A 51 -15.73 -3.07 -12.51
CA PRO A 51 -16.46 -4.17 -11.89
C PRO A 51 -15.54 -5.26 -11.32
N GLY A 52 -14.35 -5.46 -11.91
CA GLY A 52 -13.39 -6.49 -11.47
C GLY A 52 -12.91 -6.28 -10.04
N ILE A 53 -12.57 -5.04 -9.66
CA ILE A 53 -12.15 -4.74 -8.29
C ILE A 53 -13.30 -4.93 -7.29
N ASP A 54 -14.54 -4.66 -7.69
CA ASP A 54 -15.72 -4.89 -6.83
C ASP A 54 -15.95 -6.37 -6.57
N LYS A 55 -15.75 -7.23 -7.59
CA LYS A 55 -15.80 -8.69 -7.46
C LYS A 55 -14.72 -9.20 -6.49
N ALA A 56 -13.49 -8.70 -6.63
CA ALA A 56 -12.37 -9.05 -5.74
C ALA A 56 -12.65 -8.62 -4.29
N ALA A 57 -13.09 -7.38 -4.07
CA ALA A 57 -13.46 -6.87 -2.75
C ALA A 57 -14.55 -7.73 -2.08
N ALA A 58 -15.60 -8.10 -2.83
CA ALA A 58 -16.68 -8.96 -2.35
C ALA A 58 -16.19 -10.36 -2.00
N TYR A 59 -15.28 -10.93 -2.81
CA TYR A 59 -14.66 -12.22 -2.54
C TYR A 59 -13.82 -12.20 -1.25
N ILE A 60 -12.98 -11.19 -1.06
CA ILE A 60 -12.14 -11.03 0.13
C ILE A 60 -13.01 -10.85 1.38
N ALA A 61 -14.01 -9.96 1.34
CA ALA A 61 -14.94 -9.75 2.44
C ALA A 61 -15.66 -11.05 2.84
N LYS A 62 -16.11 -11.83 1.86
CA LYS A 62 -16.71 -13.17 2.09
C LYS A 62 -15.69 -14.14 2.71
N ALA A 63 -14.43 -14.08 2.29
CA ALA A 63 -13.35 -14.91 2.84
C ALA A 63 -13.05 -14.55 4.31
N PHE A 64 -13.01 -13.26 4.66
CA PHE A 64 -12.85 -12.77 6.03
C PHE A 64 -14.02 -13.17 6.93
N LYS A 65 -15.27 -12.99 6.46
CA LYS A 65 -16.46 -13.47 7.15
C LYS A 65 -16.39 -14.97 7.41
N LYS A 66 -15.99 -15.76 6.40
CA LYS A 66 -15.85 -17.23 6.53
C LYS A 66 -14.71 -17.64 7.45
N ALA A 67 -13.67 -16.84 7.56
CA ALA A 67 -12.59 -17.02 8.52
C ALA A 67 -13.04 -16.71 9.96
N GLY A 68 -14.18 -16.05 10.17
CA GLY A 68 -14.73 -15.69 11.47
C GLY A 68 -14.13 -14.41 12.04
N LEU A 69 -13.65 -13.51 11.17
CA LEU A 69 -13.25 -12.15 11.54
C LEU A 69 -14.46 -11.27 11.82
N GLN A 70 -14.25 -10.17 12.49
CA GLN A 70 -15.23 -9.11 12.71
C GLN A 70 -14.96 -7.94 11.73
N PRO A 71 -15.99 -7.19 11.32
CA PRO A 71 -15.80 -5.90 10.66
C PRO A 71 -15.03 -4.93 11.55
N PRO A 72 -14.38 -3.89 10.97
CA PRO A 72 -13.82 -2.81 11.76
C PRO A 72 -14.91 -2.08 12.58
N PRO A 73 -14.58 -1.52 13.77
CA PRO A 73 -15.57 -0.88 14.65
C PRO A 73 -16.38 0.24 14.00
N SER A 74 -15.82 0.91 13.02
CA SER A 74 -16.44 2.01 12.27
C SER A 74 -17.40 1.55 11.16
N SER A 75 -17.56 0.22 10.95
CA SER A 75 -18.36 -0.32 9.84
C SER A 75 -19.23 -1.49 10.25
N THR A 76 -20.37 -1.65 9.58
CA THR A 76 -21.26 -2.82 9.73
C THR A 76 -20.88 -3.99 8.82
N ASN A 77 -19.92 -3.77 7.93
CA ASN A 77 -19.39 -4.75 6.98
C ASN A 77 -17.85 -4.69 6.95
N PHE A 78 -17.22 -5.48 6.08
CA PHE A 78 -15.75 -5.52 5.96
C PHE A 78 -15.17 -4.39 5.12
N PHE A 79 -15.98 -3.46 4.61
CA PHE A 79 -15.50 -2.37 3.75
C PHE A 79 -15.20 -1.12 4.57
N GLN A 80 -14.01 -0.58 4.31
CA GLN A 80 -13.58 0.73 4.78
C GLN A 80 -13.61 1.65 3.56
N GLU A 81 -14.76 2.34 3.39
CA GLU A 81 -15.02 3.19 2.23
C GLU A 81 -14.36 4.56 2.38
N PHE A 82 -13.87 5.10 1.27
CA PHE A 82 -13.35 6.46 1.18
C PHE A 82 -13.57 7.03 -0.22
N THR A 83 -13.40 8.34 -0.34
CA THR A 83 -13.64 9.05 -1.60
C THR A 83 -12.39 9.79 -2.03
N LEU A 84 -12.00 9.61 -3.28
CA LEU A 84 -11.10 10.49 -4.00
C LEU A 84 -11.91 11.44 -4.87
N ILE A 85 -11.28 12.51 -5.31
CA ILE A 85 -11.83 13.43 -6.29
C ILE A 85 -10.94 13.49 -7.52
N GLU A 86 -11.58 13.69 -8.66
CA GLU A 86 -10.95 14.13 -9.89
C GLU A 86 -11.41 15.57 -10.17
N ALA A 87 -10.46 16.51 -10.20
CA ALA A 87 -10.74 17.94 -10.42
C ALA A 87 -10.31 18.32 -11.83
N LYS A 88 -11.25 18.36 -12.78
CA LYS A 88 -11.00 18.77 -14.16
C LYS A 88 -11.24 20.28 -14.31
N GLN A 89 -10.19 21.04 -14.60
CA GLN A 89 -10.28 22.46 -14.92
C GLN A 89 -11.13 22.68 -16.18
N THR A 90 -12.13 23.53 -16.09
CA THR A 90 -13.06 23.83 -17.20
C THR A 90 -12.83 25.21 -17.78
N THR A 91 -12.61 26.21 -16.94
CA THR A 91 -12.26 27.57 -17.36
C THR A 91 -11.18 28.16 -16.45
N ALA A 92 -10.40 29.06 -16.99
CA ALA A 92 -9.45 29.87 -16.24
C ALA A 92 -9.44 31.28 -16.85
N SER A 93 -9.40 32.29 -16.00
CA SER A 93 -9.22 33.69 -16.37
C SER A 93 -8.40 34.39 -15.29
N GLY A 94 -7.71 35.44 -15.65
CA GLY A 94 -6.98 36.24 -14.69
C GLY A 94 -6.27 37.40 -15.30
N THR A 95 -5.71 38.23 -14.42
CA THR A 95 -4.89 39.39 -14.75
C THR A 95 -3.62 39.36 -13.92
N VAL A 96 -2.52 39.84 -14.51
CA VAL A 96 -1.26 40.14 -13.82
C VAL A 96 -0.90 41.58 -14.22
N ASN A 97 -0.69 42.46 -13.24
CA ASN A 97 -0.40 43.87 -13.44
C ASN A 97 -1.40 44.52 -14.43
N SER A 98 -2.70 44.25 -14.21
CA SER A 98 -3.84 44.71 -15.05
C SER A 98 -3.87 44.16 -16.49
N SER A 99 -2.91 43.32 -16.91
CA SER A 99 -2.88 42.67 -18.22
C SER A 99 -3.63 41.33 -18.16
N HIS A 100 -4.53 41.09 -19.13
CA HIS A 100 -5.21 39.79 -19.22
C HIS A 100 -4.25 38.67 -19.56
N MET A 101 -4.44 37.53 -18.90
CA MET A 101 -3.68 36.29 -19.12
C MET A 101 -4.44 35.37 -20.04
N ASP A 102 -3.73 34.70 -20.96
CA ASP A 102 -4.30 33.59 -21.71
C ASP A 102 -4.63 32.44 -20.78
N SER A 103 -5.82 31.85 -20.95
CA SER A 103 -6.28 30.74 -20.11
C SER A 103 -5.37 29.51 -20.17
N SER A 104 -4.64 29.30 -21.26
CA SER A 104 -3.65 28.23 -21.42
C SER A 104 -2.40 28.43 -20.56
N HIS A 105 -2.17 29.64 -20.04
CA HIS A 105 -1.08 29.97 -19.14
C HIS A 105 -1.46 29.83 -17.65
N ILE A 106 -2.64 29.29 -17.35
CA ILE A 106 -3.16 29.16 -15.97
C ILE A 106 -3.56 27.73 -15.72
N ILE A 107 -2.90 27.07 -14.76
CA ILE A 107 -3.22 25.70 -14.33
C ILE A 107 -3.34 25.68 -12.81
N ALA A 108 -4.51 25.23 -12.29
CA ALA A 108 -4.72 25.13 -10.86
C ALA A 108 -4.92 23.67 -10.41
N PHE A 109 -4.27 23.29 -9.31
CA PHE A 109 -4.48 22.06 -8.57
C PHE A 109 -5.25 22.38 -7.31
N THR A 110 -6.50 21.92 -7.20
CA THR A 110 -7.41 22.23 -6.11
C THR A 110 -8.52 21.21 -6.00
N SER A 111 -9.14 21.13 -4.82
CA SER A 111 -10.38 20.37 -4.57
C SER A 111 -11.65 21.25 -4.63
N LYS A 112 -11.51 22.52 -5.00
CA LYS A 112 -12.62 23.48 -5.04
C LYS A 112 -13.23 23.56 -6.44
N GLU A 113 -14.55 23.65 -6.52
CA GLU A 113 -15.25 23.87 -7.81
C GLU A 113 -14.90 25.25 -8.38
N THR A 114 -14.81 26.24 -7.52
CA THR A 114 -14.36 27.59 -7.87
C THR A 114 -13.14 27.95 -7.04
N LEU A 115 -12.08 28.35 -7.66
CA LEU A 115 -10.86 28.86 -7.05
C LEU A 115 -10.68 30.32 -7.46
N SER A 116 -10.73 31.24 -6.48
CA SER A 116 -10.40 32.65 -6.66
C SER A 116 -9.15 32.98 -5.87
N VAL A 117 -8.15 33.58 -6.51
CA VAL A 117 -6.85 33.90 -5.90
C VAL A 117 -6.44 35.31 -6.31
N THR A 118 -6.13 36.13 -5.32
CA THR A 118 -5.55 37.48 -5.48
C THR A 118 -4.29 37.58 -4.65
N GLN A 119 -3.54 38.66 -4.77
CA GLN A 119 -2.37 38.94 -3.94
C GLN A 119 -2.70 38.94 -2.43
N ASP A 120 -3.95 39.18 -2.05
CA ASP A 120 -4.40 39.25 -0.66
C ASP A 120 -4.95 37.91 -0.14
N SER A 121 -4.93 36.86 -0.97
CA SER A 121 -5.48 35.53 -0.63
C SER A 121 -4.62 34.70 0.32
N GLY A 122 -3.43 35.20 0.72
CA GLY A 122 -2.53 34.52 1.66
C GLY A 122 -1.77 33.32 1.05
N TYR A 123 -1.67 33.26 -0.28
CA TYR A 123 -0.86 32.25 -0.97
C TYR A 123 0.62 32.66 -0.93
N GLU A 124 1.49 31.69 -0.71
CA GLU A 124 2.93 31.88 -0.82
C GLU A 124 3.31 31.98 -2.31
N ASN A 125 4.00 33.08 -2.67
CA ASN A 125 4.48 33.28 -4.04
C ASN A 125 5.85 32.63 -4.19
N VAL A 126 5.98 31.74 -5.16
CA VAL A 126 7.22 31.00 -5.48
C VAL A 126 7.45 30.99 -6.99
N GLN A 127 8.67 30.67 -7.41
CA GLN A 127 9.05 30.72 -8.82
C GLN A 127 9.63 29.38 -9.30
N ILE A 128 9.37 29.05 -10.56
CA ILE A 128 10.07 28.04 -11.33
C ILE A 128 10.83 28.76 -12.43
N ASN A 129 12.16 28.83 -12.31
CA ASN A 129 13.04 29.53 -13.24
C ASN A 129 13.33 28.72 -14.50
N ALA A 130 13.84 29.36 -15.55
CA ALA A 130 14.17 28.74 -16.83
C ALA A 130 15.05 27.48 -16.74
N GLY A 131 15.97 27.41 -15.74
CA GLY A 131 16.88 26.29 -15.53
C GLY A 131 16.33 25.16 -14.65
N ASP A 132 15.14 25.32 -14.08
CA ASP A 132 14.58 24.34 -13.14
C ASP A 132 13.96 23.14 -13.87
N LYS A 133 13.87 22.00 -13.16
CA LYS A 133 13.16 20.82 -13.66
C LYS A 133 11.65 20.98 -13.42
N LEU A 134 10.93 21.54 -14.40
CA LEU A 134 9.51 21.92 -14.31
C LEU A 134 8.66 20.89 -13.55
N PHE A 135 8.68 19.63 -13.98
CA PHE A 135 7.78 18.59 -13.40
C PHE A 135 8.14 18.25 -11.96
N ASN A 136 9.43 18.11 -11.65
CA ASN A 136 9.87 17.73 -10.30
C ASN A 136 9.57 18.86 -9.31
N THR A 137 9.85 20.11 -9.71
CA THR A 137 9.61 21.29 -8.87
C THR A 137 8.11 21.51 -8.69
N ALA A 138 7.31 21.41 -9.76
CA ALA A 138 5.86 21.50 -9.68
C ALA A 138 5.25 20.42 -8.78
N TYR A 139 5.69 19.17 -8.91
CA TYR A 139 5.25 18.07 -8.06
C TYR A 139 5.53 18.34 -6.57
N GLY A 140 6.70 18.88 -6.25
CA GLY A 140 7.05 19.29 -4.89
C GLY A 140 6.06 20.32 -4.30
N TYR A 141 5.66 21.32 -5.09
CA TYR A 141 4.65 22.30 -4.63
C TYR A 141 3.27 21.65 -4.47
N ILE A 142 2.83 20.83 -5.43
CA ILE A 142 1.52 20.16 -5.39
C ILE A 142 1.38 19.29 -4.13
N THR A 143 2.45 18.60 -3.74
CA THR A 143 2.44 17.63 -2.62
C THR A 143 2.83 18.23 -1.27
N SER A 144 3.19 19.52 -1.22
CA SER A 144 3.69 20.20 -0.02
C SER A 144 2.65 20.38 1.10
N GLY A 145 1.35 20.30 0.77
CA GLY A 145 0.27 20.60 1.72
C GLY A 145 0.11 22.10 2.03
N LYS A 146 0.60 23.01 1.16
CA LYS A 146 0.49 24.45 1.30
C LYS A 146 -0.24 25.09 0.12
N ASN A 147 -0.63 26.36 0.28
CA ASN A 147 -1.19 27.18 -0.79
C ASN A 147 -0.08 27.95 -1.50
N TYR A 148 0.05 27.78 -2.82
CA TYR A 148 1.04 28.47 -3.63
C TYR A 148 0.45 29.15 -4.86
N VAL A 149 0.98 30.35 -5.20
CA VAL A 149 1.01 30.85 -6.57
C VAL A 149 2.44 30.63 -7.09
N VAL A 150 2.56 29.80 -8.12
CA VAL A 150 3.85 29.41 -8.72
C VAL A 150 3.99 30.15 -10.04
N TRP A 151 4.91 31.08 -10.10
CA TRP A 151 5.24 31.86 -11.29
C TRP A 151 6.21 31.05 -12.13
N VAL A 152 5.81 30.66 -13.32
CA VAL A 152 6.60 29.79 -14.20
C VAL A 152 7.19 30.61 -15.33
N ASP A 153 8.51 30.54 -15.51
CA ASP A 153 9.24 31.20 -16.59
C ASP A 153 8.77 30.71 -17.96
N THR A 154 8.65 31.61 -18.94
CA THR A 154 8.20 31.32 -20.30
C THR A 154 9.12 30.41 -21.09
N ALA A 155 10.36 30.18 -20.66
CA ALA A 155 11.21 29.12 -21.19
C ALA A 155 10.55 27.72 -21.10
N HIS A 156 9.62 27.56 -20.17
CA HIS A 156 8.84 26.32 -20.02
C HIS A 156 7.56 26.25 -20.87
N ALA A 157 7.25 27.24 -21.71
CA ALA A 157 5.99 27.35 -22.45
C ALA A 157 5.62 26.07 -23.23
N LYS A 158 6.59 25.42 -23.88
CA LYS A 158 6.39 24.17 -24.64
C LYS A 158 5.87 23.02 -23.77
N ASN A 159 6.24 22.98 -22.49
CA ASN A 159 5.95 21.89 -21.57
C ASN A 159 4.93 22.27 -20.49
N PHE A 160 4.54 23.53 -20.40
CA PHE A 160 3.67 24.03 -19.33
C PHE A 160 2.35 23.27 -19.28
N PHE A 161 1.68 23.12 -20.44
CA PHE A 161 0.41 22.40 -20.53
C PHE A 161 0.51 20.93 -20.08
N ASN A 162 1.68 20.31 -20.20
CA ASN A 162 1.91 18.95 -19.74
C ASN A 162 1.85 18.80 -18.21
N LEU A 163 1.87 19.88 -17.43
CA LEU A 163 1.61 19.83 -15.98
C LEU A 163 0.23 19.22 -15.68
N LEU A 164 -0.74 19.32 -16.59
CA LEU A 164 -2.04 18.65 -16.45
C LEU A 164 -1.93 17.13 -16.30
N ARG A 165 -0.84 16.51 -16.75
CA ARG A 165 -0.56 15.08 -16.53
C ARG A 165 -0.32 14.74 -15.05
N LEU A 166 0.00 15.74 -14.23
CA LEU A 166 0.12 15.58 -12.77
C LEU A 166 -1.25 15.62 -12.08
N LYS A 167 -2.31 16.07 -12.79
CA LYS A 167 -3.68 16.02 -12.26
C LYS A 167 -4.20 14.59 -12.30
N ARG A 168 -4.21 13.97 -11.15
CA ARG A 168 -4.76 12.64 -10.91
C ARG A 168 -5.82 12.72 -9.84
N GLU A 169 -6.46 11.61 -9.54
CA GLU A 169 -7.28 11.47 -8.37
C GLU A 169 -6.49 11.83 -7.12
N SER A 170 -7.15 12.45 -6.16
CA SER A 170 -6.54 12.84 -4.89
C SER A 170 -7.58 12.86 -3.77
N PHE A 171 -7.13 12.84 -2.53
CA PHE A 171 -8.00 13.21 -1.41
C PHE A 171 -8.40 14.66 -1.52
N ARG A 172 -9.57 15.01 -0.95
CA ARG A 172 -9.93 16.43 -0.79
C ARG A 172 -8.89 17.14 0.07
N SER A 173 -8.53 18.34 -0.36
CA SER A 173 -7.59 19.22 0.33
C SER A 173 -8.13 20.64 0.35
N ASP A 174 -7.89 21.34 1.44
CA ASP A 174 -8.18 22.80 1.53
C ASP A 174 -7.11 23.62 0.82
N ASN A 175 -5.94 23.01 0.55
CA ASN A 175 -4.83 23.65 -0.12
C ASN A 175 -5.00 23.62 -1.64
N SER A 176 -4.47 24.66 -2.27
CA SER A 176 -4.49 24.81 -3.72
C SER A 176 -3.16 25.35 -4.22
N VAL A 177 -2.75 24.90 -5.39
CA VAL A 177 -1.55 25.38 -6.07
C VAL A 177 -1.91 25.89 -7.46
N LEU A 178 -1.62 27.16 -7.72
CA LEU A 178 -1.87 27.84 -8.97
C LEU A 178 -0.55 28.07 -9.71
N PHE A 179 -0.39 27.50 -10.90
CA PHE A 179 0.73 27.73 -11.79
C PHE A 179 0.34 28.77 -12.85
N VAL A 180 1.18 29.79 -13.00
CA VAL A 180 0.98 30.89 -13.97
C VAL A 180 2.24 31.06 -14.80
N LEU A 181 2.11 30.86 -16.11
CA LEU A 181 3.20 31.05 -17.08
C LEU A 181 3.30 32.52 -17.46
N THR A 182 4.37 33.21 -17.08
CA THR A 182 4.53 34.66 -17.35
C THR A 182 5.99 35.10 -17.27
N GLU A 183 6.34 36.14 -18.03
CA GLU A 183 7.59 36.87 -17.89
C GLU A 183 7.47 38.08 -16.96
N GLN A 184 6.22 38.44 -16.57
CA GLN A 184 5.97 39.62 -15.76
C GLN A 184 6.33 39.34 -14.29
N GLU A 185 7.01 40.28 -13.66
CA GLU A 185 7.13 40.29 -12.21
C GLU A 185 5.77 40.70 -11.60
N PRO A 186 5.11 39.84 -10.82
CA PRO A 186 3.75 40.08 -10.37
C PRO A 186 3.74 41.04 -9.17
N VAL A 187 3.12 42.18 -9.34
CA VAL A 187 2.83 43.15 -8.26
C VAL A 187 1.37 43.04 -7.81
N GLU A 188 0.48 42.92 -8.79
CA GLU A 188 -0.98 42.76 -8.57
C GLU A 188 -1.47 41.62 -9.45
N TYR A 189 -2.33 40.78 -8.91
CA TYR A 189 -2.93 39.71 -9.70
C TYR A 189 -4.29 39.28 -9.17
N SER A 190 -5.13 38.78 -10.08
CA SER A 190 -6.43 38.22 -9.77
C SER A 190 -6.72 37.08 -10.73
N PHE A 191 -7.09 35.91 -10.19
CA PHE A 191 -7.42 34.72 -10.95
C PHE A 191 -8.75 34.13 -10.52
N SER A 192 -9.53 33.63 -11.49
CA SER A 192 -10.77 32.87 -11.28
C SER A 192 -10.73 31.62 -12.14
N ILE A 193 -10.76 30.44 -11.49
CA ILE A 193 -10.66 29.17 -12.15
C ILE A 193 -11.85 28.29 -11.75
N GLN A 194 -12.51 27.66 -12.73
CA GLN A 194 -13.60 26.73 -12.50
C GLN A 194 -13.16 25.30 -12.73
N HIS A 195 -13.64 24.39 -11.88
CA HIS A 195 -13.39 22.96 -12.01
C HIS A 195 -14.71 22.19 -11.96
N ARG A 196 -14.77 21.11 -12.73
CA ARG A 196 -15.75 20.06 -12.51
C ARG A 196 -15.13 19.03 -11.58
N ILE A 197 -15.75 18.82 -10.41
CA ILE A 197 -15.32 17.85 -9.43
C ILE A 197 -16.15 16.58 -9.61
N THR A 198 -15.47 15.46 -9.78
CA THR A 198 -16.09 14.13 -9.81
C THR A 198 -15.61 13.34 -8.61
N GLU A 199 -16.55 12.81 -7.83
CA GLU A 199 -16.23 11.92 -6.72
C GLU A 199 -16.08 10.49 -7.18
N LYS A 200 -15.00 9.82 -6.74
CA LYS A 200 -14.69 8.43 -7.04
C LYS A 200 -14.57 7.66 -5.73
N LYS A 201 -15.49 6.73 -5.50
CA LYS A 201 -15.52 5.91 -4.29
C LYS A 201 -14.61 4.71 -4.43
N LEU A 202 -13.86 4.44 -3.37
CA LEU A 202 -12.97 3.30 -3.19
C LEU A 202 -13.24 2.63 -1.85
N LYS A 203 -12.74 1.41 -1.67
CA LYS A 203 -12.89 0.66 -0.43
C LYS A 203 -11.71 -0.25 -0.18
N ASN A 204 -11.11 -0.17 1.00
CA ASN A 204 -10.29 -1.26 1.52
C ASN A 204 -11.20 -2.38 2.04
N VAL A 205 -10.67 -3.59 2.12
CA VAL A 205 -11.37 -4.69 2.80
C VAL A 205 -10.60 -5.01 4.09
N VAL A 206 -11.24 -4.80 5.24
CA VAL A 206 -10.59 -4.91 6.55
C VAL A 206 -11.34 -5.86 7.46
N GLY A 207 -10.61 -6.79 8.06
CA GLY A 207 -11.15 -7.75 9.02
C GLY A 207 -10.35 -7.73 10.33
N ILE A 208 -11.05 -7.83 11.46
CA ILE A 208 -10.48 -7.76 12.80
C ILE A 208 -10.60 -9.11 13.50
N LEU A 209 -9.52 -9.56 14.12
CA LEU A 209 -9.52 -10.61 15.11
C LEU A 209 -9.10 -10.00 16.46
N PRO A 210 -10.06 -9.76 17.37
CA PRO A 210 -9.77 -9.12 18.64
C PRO A 210 -8.71 -9.86 19.45
N GLY A 211 -7.86 -9.12 20.13
CA GLY A 211 -6.88 -9.63 21.08
C GLY A 211 -7.56 -10.20 22.33
N LYS A 212 -6.84 -11.06 23.04
CA LYS A 212 -7.31 -11.67 24.26
C LYS A 212 -6.72 -10.93 25.47
N ASN A 213 -7.53 -10.88 26.54
CA ASN A 213 -7.07 -10.48 27.88
C ASN A 213 -6.47 -9.07 27.99
N ARG A 214 -6.66 -8.18 27.01
CA ARG A 214 -6.21 -6.79 27.11
C ARG A 214 -7.38 -5.84 27.35
N PRO A 215 -7.29 -4.96 28.37
CA PRO A 215 -8.23 -3.86 28.48
C PRO A 215 -8.14 -2.93 27.26
N ALA A 216 -9.24 -2.27 26.92
CA ALA A 216 -9.33 -1.40 25.74
C ALA A 216 -8.24 -0.29 25.72
N GLU A 217 -7.85 0.20 26.91
CA GLU A 217 -6.82 1.23 27.06
C GLU A 217 -5.40 0.75 26.68
N LYS A 218 -5.21 -0.57 26.66
CA LYS A 218 -3.93 -1.23 26.32
C LYS A 218 -4.02 -1.99 25.00
N GLU A 219 -5.00 -1.64 24.15
CA GLU A 219 -5.15 -2.29 22.86
C GLU A 219 -3.95 -1.98 21.95
N GLU A 220 -3.35 -3.05 21.43
CA GLU A 220 -2.26 -2.99 20.46
C GLU A 220 -2.63 -3.79 19.23
N TYR A 221 -2.19 -3.31 18.08
CA TYR A 221 -2.53 -3.88 16.78
C TYR A 221 -1.31 -4.50 16.09
N VAL A 222 -1.53 -5.64 15.45
CA VAL A 222 -0.61 -6.22 14.46
C VAL A 222 -1.37 -6.33 13.14
N ILE A 223 -0.81 -5.77 12.09
CA ILE A 223 -1.46 -5.66 10.78
C ILE A 223 -0.80 -6.65 9.81
N PHE A 224 -1.62 -7.43 9.10
CA PHE A 224 -1.23 -8.22 7.93
C PHE A 224 -1.94 -7.65 6.71
N SER A 225 -1.19 -7.25 5.69
CA SER A 225 -1.74 -6.54 4.53
C SER A 225 -1.12 -6.98 3.21
N GLY A 226 -1.78 -6.61 2.15
CA GLY A 226 -1.38 -6.62 0.75
C GLY A 226 -2.36 -5.78 -0.03
N HIS A 227 -2.13 -5.53 -1.33
CA HIS A 227 -3.08 -4.83 -2.16
C HIS A 227 -3.87 -5.77 -3.06
N TYR A 228 -5.11 -5.41 -3.39
CA TYR A 228 -5.96 -6.28 -4.19
C TYR A 228 -6.33 -5.69 -5.55
N ASP A 229 -5.97 -4.44 -5.81
CA ASP A 229 -6.04 -3.85 -7.14
C ASP A 229 -4.86 -4.29 -8.01
N HIS A 230 -5.00 -4.13 -9.33
CA HIS A 230 -3.93 -4.24 -10.31
C HIS A 230 -4.30 -3.43 -11.55
N LEU A 231 -3.63 -3.64 -12.69
CA LEU A 231 -3.68 -2.75 -13.85
C LEU A 231 -4.94 -2.90 -14.73
N GLY A 232 -5.71 -3.98 -14.57
CA GLY A 232 -6.96 -4.15 -15.31
C GLY A 232 -6.79 -4.73 -16.69
N ILE A 233 -7.53 -4.17 -17.66
CA ILE A 233 -7.48 -4.58 -19.06
C ILE A 233 -6.74 -3.50 -19.85
N GLY A 234 -5.65 -3.89 -20.48
CA GLY A 234 -4.80 -3.01 -21.28
C GLY A 234 -4.71 -3.37 -22.76
N GLN A 235 -3.63 -2.96 -23.38
CA GLN A 235 -3.33 -3.37 -24.76
C GLN A 235 -2.93 -4.85 -24.78
N PRO A 236 -3.40 -5.62 -25.76
CA PRO A 236 -3.04 -7.03 -25.86
C PRO A 236 -1.53 -7.22 -26.11
N ASP A 237 -0.99 -8.26 -25.50
CA ASP A 237 0.38 -8.72 -25.74
C ASP A 237 0.51 -9.41 -27.13
N ALA A 238 1.69 -9.95 -27.43
CA ALA A 238 1.96 -10.67 -28.69
C ALA A 238 1.12 -11.95 -28.87
N LYS A 239 0.49 -12.46 -27.81
CA LYS A 239 -0.39 -13.63 -27.81
C LYS A 239 -1.87 -13.23 -27.91
N GLY A 240 -2.18 -11.94 -27.85
CA GLY A 240 -3.54 -11.41 -27.84
C GLY A 240 -4.16 -11.29 -26.46
N ASP A 241 -3.39 -11.54 -25.39
CA ASP A 241 -3.84 -11.38 -24.02
C ASP A 241 -3.76 -9.91 -23.59
N SER A 242 -4.84 -9.40 -23.02
CA SER A 242 -4.99 -8.01 -22.58
C SER A 242 -5.33 -7.86 -21.09
N VAL A 243 -5.55 -8.97 -20.39
CA VAL A 243 -5.90 -8.95 -18.97
C VAL A 243 -4.63 -9.01 -18.14
N PHE A 244 -4.38 -7.99 -17.34
CA PHE A 244 -3.29 -7.96 -16.38
C PHE A 244 -3.77 -8.65 -15.11
N ASN A 245 -3.66 -9.98 -15.06
CA ASN A 245 -4.21 -10.79 -13.98
C ASN A 245 -3.56 -10.54 -12.62
N GLY A 246 -2.31 -10.08 -12.60
CA GLY A 246 -1.60 -9.73 -11.37
C GLY A 246 -1.60 -10.88 -10.37
N ALA A 247 -1.19 -12.07 -10.82
CA ALA A 247 -1.18 -13.24 -9.97
C ALA A 247 -0.11 -13.12 -8.88
N ASN A 248 1.10 -12.75 -9.26
CA ASN A 248 2.14 -12.43 -8.29
C ASN A 248 1.92 -11.06 -7.66
N ASP A 249 1.45 -10.08 -8.44
CA ASP A 249 1.25 -8.68 -8.07
C ASP A 249 -0.27 -8.31 -8.02
N ASP A 250 -0.98 -8.32 -6.91
CA ASP A 250 -0.60 -8.88 -5.62
C ASP A 250 -1.70 -9.85 -5.11
N ALA A 251 -2.25 -10.66 -6.05
CA ALA A 251 -3.17 -11.71 -5.62
C ALA A 251 -2.47 -12.68 -4.64
N ALA A 252 -1.13 -12.86 -4.77
CA ALA A 252 -0.32 -13.69 -3.90
C ALA A 252 -0.28 -13.16 -2.46
N GLY A 253 -0.10 -11.85 -2.26
CA GLY A 253 -0.15 -11.23 -0.93
C GLY A 253 -1.55 -11.32 -0.32
N ILE A 254 -2.60 -11.04 -1.09
CA ILE A 254 -3.98 -11.19 -0.60
C ILE A 254 -4.32 -12.64 -0.23
N THR A 255 -3.83 -13.59 -1.01
CA THR A 255 -3.96 -15.02 -0.66
C THR A 255 -3.29 -15.32 0.67
N ALA A 256 -2.12 -14.75 0.94
CA ALA A 256 -1.45 -14.87 2.23
C ALA A 256 -2.28 -14.25 3.36
N VAL A 257 -2.75 -13.02 3.20
CA VAL A 257 -3.57 -12.32 4.20
C VAL A 257 -4.81 -13.14 4.58
N ILE A 258 -5.52 -13.72 3.59
CA ILE A 258 -6.69 -14.58 3.83
C ILE A 258 -6.29 -15.87 4.56
N MET A 259 -5.16 -16.49 4.23
CA MET A 259 -4.71 -17.73 4.86
C MET A 259 -4.21 -17.49 6.28
N LEU A 260 -3.52 -16.37 6.54
CA LEU A 260 -3.10 -15.94 7.87
C LEU A 260 -4.31 -15.65 8.77
N ALA A 261 -5.35 -14.99 8.25
CA ALA A 261 -6.61 -14.79 8.96
C ALA A 261 -7.23 -16.11 9.42
N LYS A 262 -7.32 -17.09 8.53
CA LYS A 262 -7.83 -18.45 8.87
C LYS A 262 -6.94 -19.15 9.89
N TYR A 263 -5.63 -19.00 9.77
CA TYR A 263 -4.67 -19.62 10.69
C TYR A 263 -4.79 -19.05 12.10
N PHE A 264 -4.66 -17.73 12.26
CA PHE A 264 -4.70 -17.10 13.57
C PHE A 264 -6.06 -17.26 14.25
N LYS A 265 -7.17 -17.17 13.51
CA LYS A 265 -8.49 -17.48 14.06
C LYS A 265 -8.59 -18.91 14.60
N LYS A 266 -7.98 -19.88 13.91
CA LYS A 266 -8.01 -21.30 14.35
C LYS A 266 -7.06 -21.60 15.47
N VAL A 267 -5.88 -20.96 15.49
CA VAL A 267 -4.89 -21.10 16.58
C VAL A 267 -5.37 -20.38 17.83
N ASN A 268 -5.92 -19.17 17.66
CA ASN A 268 -6.58 -18.40 18.70
C ASN A 268 -5.65 -18.11 19.90
N ASN A 269 -4.40 -17.69 19.63
CA ASN A 269 -3.36 -17.40 20.64
C ASN A 269 -2.84 -15.95 20.57
N ASN A 270 -3.60 -15.07 19.93
CA ASN A 270 -3.23 -13.66 19.81
C ASN A 270 -3.64 -12.88 21.07
N GLU A 271 -2.65 -12.27 21.73
CA GLU A 271 -2.88 -11.30 22.80
C GLU A 271 -3.16 -9.90 22.22
N ARG A 272 -2.55 -9.57 21.06
CA ARG A 272 -2.78 -8.35 20.31
C ARG A 272 -3.95 -8.51 19.34
N THR A 273 -4.66 -7.43 19.09
CA THR A 273 -5.68 -7.41 18.04
C THR A 273 -5.03 -7.49 16.68
N LEU A 274 -5.45 -8.48 15.86
CA LEU A 274 -4.94 -8.64 14.52
C LEU A 274 -5.88 -7.97 13.51
N VAL A 275 -5.29 -7.17 12.63
CA VAL A 275 -5.96 -6.50 11.54
C VAL A 275 -5.50 -7.13 10.24
N PHE A 276 -6.43 -7.62 9.45
CA PHE A 276 -6.18 -8.16 8.11
C PHE A 276 -6.74 -7.16 7.11
N ALA A 277 -5.87 -6.55 6.32
CA ALA A 277 -6.21 -5.47 5.40
C ALA A 277 -5.84 -5.82 3.97
N ALA A 278 -6.81 -5.68 3.07
CA ALA A 278 -6.60 -5.69 1.63
C ALA A 278 -6.81 -4.25 1.13
N PHE A 279 -5.73 -3.63 0.66
CA PHE A 279 -5.75 -2.25 0.21
C PHE A 279 -6.15 -2.14 -1.26
N THR A 280 -6.79 -1.03 -1.60
CA THR A 280 -7.10 -0.64 -2.98
C THR A 280 -6.22 0.52 -3.40
N ALA A 281 -6.09 0.70 -4.71
CA ALA A 281 -5.38 1.83 -5.32
C ALA A 281 -3.91 1.94 -4.88
N GLU A 282 -3.24 0.81 -4.68
CA GLU A 282 -1.78 0.77 -4.51
C GLU A 282 -1.11 1.23 -5.78
N GLU A 283 -1.47 0.65 -6.93
CA GLU A 283 -0.97 0.92 -8.28
C GLU A 283 -1.24 2.35 -8.76
N SER A 284 -2.19 3.01 -8.13
CA SER A 284 -2.57 4.39 -8.45
C SER A 284 -1.94 5.41 -7.50
N GLY A 285 -1.13 4.98 -6.52
CA GLY A 285 -0.41 5.84 -5.59
C GLY A 285 -0.66 5.55 -4.12
N GLY A 286 -1.07 4.32 -3.75
CA GLY A 286 -1.19 3.87 -2.37
C GLY A 286 -2.33 4.53 -1.59
N PHE A 287 -3.42 4.92 -2.25
CA PHE A 287 -4.50 5.67 -1.58
C PHE A 287 -5.19 4.86 -0.50
N GLY A 288 -5.32 3.53 -0.69
CA GLY A 288 -5.93 2.64 0.29
C GLY A 288 -5.16 2.62 1.60
N SER A 289 -3.87 2.39 1.57
CA SER A 289 -3.00 2.37 2.74
C SER A 289 -2.83 3.76 3.37
N GLN A 290 -2.81 4.83 2.57
CA GLN A 290 -2.80 6.21 3.07
C GLN A 290 -4.05 6.53 3.88
N TYR A 291 -5.24 6.12 3.38
CA TYR A 291 -6.49 6.31 4.11
C TYR A 291 -6.52 5.46 5.39
N PHE A 292 -6.13 4.19 5.28
CA PHE A 292 -6.10 3.24 6.38
C PHE A 292 -5.19 3.70 7.52
N SER A 293 -3.99 4.18 7.22
CA SER A 293 -3.00 4.61 8.21
C SER A 293 -3.51 5.74 9.11
N LYS A 294 -4.40 6.59 8.59
CA LYS A 294 -5.02 7.70 9.34
C LYS A 294 -6.10 7.24 10.34
N GLN A 295 -6.50 5.97 10.30
CA GLN A 295 -7.54 5.42 11.18
C GLN A 295 -6.97 4.83 12.49
N PHE A 296 -5.66 4.82 12.65
CA PHE A 296 -4.98 4.26 13.80
C PHE A 296 -4.14 5.32 14.51
N GLU A 297 -4.04 5.18 15.83
CA GLU A 297 -2.99 5.83 16.61
C GLU A 297 -1.68 5.06 16.36
N PRO A 298 -0.65 5.67 15.75
CA PRO A 298 0.55 4.92 15.35
C PRO A 298 1.24 4.20 16.50
N ASP A 299 1.21 4.78 17.71
CA ASP A 299 1.84 4.19 18.89
C ASP A 299 1.16 2.89 19.36
N LYS A 300 -0.11 2.68 18.98
CA LYS A 300 -0.83 1.42 19.24
C LYS A 300 -0.57 0.35 18.18
N VAL A 301 0.02 0.70 17.04
CA VAL A 301 0.39 -0.28 16.01
C VAL A 301 1.77 -0.84 16.32
N THR A 302 1.81 -2.09 16.76
CA THR A 302 3.05 -2.78 17.14
C THR A 302 3.89 -3.19 15.96
N ALA A 303 3.23 -3.70 14.90
CA ALA A 303 3.90 -4.13 13.67
C ALA A 303 2.92 -4.18 12.49
N MET A 304 3.45 -3.99 11.29
CA MET A 304 2.76 -4.25 10.03
C MET A 304 3.59 -5.18 9.16
N PHE A 305 3.00 -6.30 8.79
CA PHE A 305 3.49 -7.27 7.82
C PHE A 305 2.77 -7.01 6.50
N ASN A 306 3.36 -6.21 5.63
CA ASN A 306 2.89 -6.09 4.27
C ASN A 306 3.44 -7.26 3.46
N ILE A 307 2.65 -7.87 2.61
CA ILE A 307 3.01 -9.08 1.88
C ILE A 307 2.73 -8.80 0.41
N GLU A 308 3.77 -8.86 -0.40
CA GLU A 308 3.69 -8.46 -1.80
C GLU A 308 4.60 -9.33 -2.66
N MET A 309 4.05 -9.84 -3.77
CA MET A 309 4.79 -10.61 -4.77
C MET A 309 5.58 -11.78 -4.16
N ILE A 310 4.87 -12.72 -3.56
CA ILE A 310 5.44 -13.92 -2.91
C ILE A 310 5.19 -15.21 -3.70
N GLY A 311 4.71 -15.10 -4.94
CA GLY A 311 4.32 -16.23 -5.78
C GLY A 311 5.49 -16.95 -6.47
N THR A 312 6.68 -16.36 -6.50
CA THR A 312 7.88 -16.90 -7.15
C THR A 312 9.00 -17.17 -6.15
N GLU A 313 10.07 -17.86 -6.58
CA GLU A 313 11.25 -18.04 -5.73
C GLU A 313 12.03 -16.73 -5.58
N SER A 314 12.53 -16.47 -4.37
CA SER A 314 13.43 -15.37 -4.12
C SER A 314 14.80 -15.54 -4.77
N LYS A 315 15.66 -14.54 -4.68
CA LYS A 315 17.06 -14.59 -5.15
C LYS A 315 17.85 -15.78 -4.56
N TRP A 316 17.44 -16.28 -3.40
CA TRP A 316 18.11 -17.41 -2.73
C TRP A 316 17.39 -18.75 -2.94
N GLY A 317 16.40 -18.80 -3.83
CA GLY A 317 15.63 -19.99 -4.15
C GLY A 317 14.43 -20.22 -3.24
N ALA A 318 13.91 -21.43 -3.23
CA ALA A 318 12.77 -21.82 -2.42
C ALA A 318 13.04 -21.73 -0.90
N ASN A 319 11.99 -21.68 -0.11
CA ASN A 319 12.03 -21.52 1.36
C ASN A 319 12.79 -20.25 1.82
N SER A 320 12.69 -19.18 1.08
CA SER A 320 13.29 -17.91 1.43
C SER A 320 12.44 -16.72 0.95
N ALA A 321 12.56 -15.62 1.64
CA ALA A 321 12.00 -14.32 1.26
C ALA A 321 12.91 -13.20 1.79
N TYR A 322 12.70 -11.98 1.34
CA TYR A 322 13.38 -10.82 1.91
C TYR A 322 12.40 -9.86 2.57
N ILE A 323 12.95 -9.01 3.43
CA ILE A 323 12.22 -7.99 4.16
C ILE A 323 12.78 -6.63 3.77
N THR A 324 11.93 -5.75 3.22
CA THR A 324 12.34 -4.41 2.83
C THR A 324 12.60 -3.56 4.08
N GLY A 325 13.66 -2.74 4.05
CA GLY A 325 14.05 -1.92 5.20
C GLY A 325 14.42 -2.72 6.44
N TYR A 326 14.94 -3.93 6.28
CA TYR A 326 15.33 -4.85 7.36
C TYR A 326 16.18 -4.17 8.44
N GLU A 327 17.04 -3.24 8.04
CA GLU A 327 17.95 -2.50 8.92
C GLU A 327 17.27 -1.40 9.74
N LYS A 328 16.03 -1.05 9.42
CA LYS A 328 15.33 0.09 10.06
C LYS A 328 14.70 -0.24 11.40
N THR A 329 14.54 -1.54 11.69
CA THR A 329 14.01 -2.04 12.97
C THR A 329 14.63 -3.40 13.30
N ASP A 330 14.39 -3.92 14.48
CA ASP A 330 14.80 -5.28 14.85
C ASP A 330 13.76 -6.37 14.47
N MET A 331 12.68 -5.98 13.78
CA MET A 331 11.61 -6.90 13.41
C MET A 331 12.14 -8.11 12.62
N GLY A 332 13.00 -7.88 11.61
CA GLY A 332 13.59 -8.96 10.83
C GLY A 332 14.34 -9.99 11.68
N LYS A 333 15.10 -9.53 12.67
CA LYS A 333 15.83 -10.41 13.60
C LYS A 333 14.89 -11.24 14.49
N ILE A 334 13.78 -10.63 14.94
CA ILE A 334 12.74 -11.34 15.70
C ILE A 334 12.13 -12.45 14.84
N LEU A 335 11.82 -12.16 13.57
CA LEU A 335 11.24 -13.14 12.66
C LEU A 335 12.21 -14.30 12.37
N GLU A 336 13.49 -14.03 12.14
CA GLU A 336 14.51 -15.06 11.94
C GLU A 336 14.67 -15.95 13.16
N LYS A 337 14.73 -15.36 14.37
CA LYS A 337 14.79 -16.09 15.64
C LYS A 337 13.62 -17.07 15.79
N ASN A 338 12.41 -16.65 15.42
CA ASN A 338 11.22 -17.50 15.52
C ASN A 338 11.22 -18.65 14.50
N LEU A 339 12.06 -18.58 13.46
CA LEU A 339 12.24 -19.64 12.45
C LEU A 339 13.45 -20.53 12.70
N GLU A 340 14.20 -20.34 13.80
CA GLU A 340 15.32 -21.20 14.12
C GLU A 340 14.92 -22.68 14.14
N GLY A 341 15.70 -23.53 13.47
CA GLY A 341 15.43 -24.98 13.33
C GLY A 341 14.44 -25.32 12.22
N THR A 342 13.89 -24.34 11.47
CA THR A 342 13.13 -24.58 10.25
C THR A 342 14.02 -24.49 9.00
N ALA A 343 13.51 -24.93 7.85
CA ALA A 343 14.21 -24.79 6.56
C ALA A 343 14.07 -23.39 5.95
N PHE A 344 13.20 -22.55 6.49
CA PHE A 344 12.89 -21.23 5.92
C PHE A 344 13.81 -20.14 6.47
N LYS A 345 14.20 -19.20 5.60
CA LYS A 345 15.05 -18.08 5.99
C LYS A 345 14.57 -16.75 5.39
N PHE A 346 14.55 -15.70 6.23
CA PHE A 346 14.45 -14.32 5.76
C PHE A 346 15.83 -13.73 5.49
N TYR A 347 15.87 -12.78 4.57
CA TYR A 347 17.05 -12.04 4.19
C TYR A 347 16.74 -10.54 4.17
N GLN A 348 17.78 -9.72 4.15
CA GLN A 348 17.66 -8.30 3.85
C GLN A 348 17.29 -8.11 2.38
N ASP A 349 16.64 -6.99 2.05
CA ASP A 349 16.37 -6.57 0.68
C ASP A 349 17.65 -6.55 -0.16
N PRO A 350 17.76 -7.36 -1.24
CA PRO A 350 18.96 -7.43 -2.07
C PRO A 350 19.03 -6.36 -3.15
N TYR A 351 18.06 -5.43 -3.18
CA TYR A 351 17.89 -4.41 -4.24
C TYR A 351 17.89 -2.98 -3.66
N PRO A 352 18.95 -2.54 -2.96
CA PRO A 352 18.97 -1.27 -2.25
C PRO A 352 18.74 -0.06 -3.17
N ASP A 353 19.18 -0.14 -4.43
CA ASP A 353 19.00 0.91 -5.43
C ASP A 353 17.54 1.06 -5.89
N GLN A 354 16.73 0.02 -5.75
CA GLN A 354 15.30 0.03 -6.07
C GLN A 354 14.46 0.68 -4.97
N GLN A 355 14.99 0.84 -3.76
CA GLN A 355 14.35 1.49 -2.62
C GLN A 355 12.96 0.91 -2.30
N LEU A 356 12.82 -0.40 -2.34
CA LEU A 356 11.54 -1.12 -2.23
C LEU A 356 10.78 -0.81 -0.94
N PHE A 357 11.48 -0.45 0.14
CA PHE A 357 10.85 -0.05 1.40
C PHE A 357 9.85 1.11 1.25
N TYR A 358 10.02 1.98 0.26
CA TYR A 358 9.19 3.15 0.03
C TYR A 358 8.15 2.96 -1.07
N ARG A 359 8.11 1.80 -1.72
CA ARG A 359 7.33 1.57 -2.94
C ARG A 359 6.07 0.73 -2.73
N SER A 360 5.76 0.34 -1.49
CA SER A 360 4.58 -0.43 -1.17
C SER A 360 3.83 0.13 0.04
N ASP A 361 2.72 -0.46 0.39
CA ASP A 361 1.76 -0.01 1.41
C ASP A 361 2.34 0.13 2.82
N ASN A 362 3.43 -0.59 3.14
CA ASN A 362 4.14 -0.45 4.42
C ASN A 362 4.64 0.97 4.67
N ALA A 363 4.99 1.71 3.60
CA ALA A 363 5.62 3.01 3.69
C ALA A 363 4.76 4.04 4.43
N THR A 364 3.44 3.93 4.35
CA THR A 364 2.51 4.88 4.98
C THR A 364 2.61 4.83 6.51
N LEU A 365 2.62 3.64 7.11
CA LEU A 365 2.78 3.47 8.55
C LEU A 365 4.23 3.61 9.00
N ALA A 366 5.21 3.21 8.17
CA ALA A 366 6.62 3.41 8.47
C ALA A 366 6.97 4.90 8.64
N ARG A 367 6.40 5.79 7.82
CA ARG A 367 6.53 7.26 7.99
C ARG A 367 5.91 7.80 9.28
N LEU A 368 5.06 7.02 9.93
CA LEU A 368 4.49 7.29 11.25
C LEU A 368 5.23 6.56 12.38
N SER A 369 6.47 6.15 12.13
CA SER A 369 7.35 5.43 13.08
C SER A 369 6.92 3.99 13.40
N VAL A 370 5.94 3.41 12.72
CA VAL A 370 5.52 2.01 12.93
C VAL A 370 6.58 1.06 12.34
N PRO A 371 6.93 -0.07 13.00
CA PRO A 371 7.72 -1.14 12.38
C PRO A 371 6.86 -1.82 11.29
N ALA A 372 6.90 -1.25 10.10
CA ALA A 372 6.09 -1.67 8.95
C ALA A 372 7.03 -2.04 7.80
N HIS A 373 7.00 -3.30 7.40
CA HIS A 373 7.91 -3.85 6.40
C HIS A 373 7.15 -4.71 5.39
N THR A 374 7.64 -4.73 4.14
CA THR A 374 7.14 -5.65 3.12
C THR A 374 7.98 -6.91 3.11
N ILE A 375 7.30 -8.06 3.07
CA ILE A 375 7.89 -9.37 2.80
C ILE A 375 7.62 -9.71 1.34
N SER A 376 8.66 -10.00 0.58
CA SER A 376 8.57 -10.29 -0.84
C SER A 376 9.60 -11.33 -1.29
N THR A 377 9.37 -11.91 -2.47
CA THR A 377 10.33 -12.78 -3.16
C THR A 377 10.70 -12.28 -4.55
N SER A 378 10.07 -11.20 -5.02
CA SER A 378 10.27 -10.68 -6.38
C SER A 378 11.75 -10.40 -6.69
N LYS A 379 12.18 -10.85 -7.85
CA LYS A 379 13.53 -10.61 -8.38
C LYS A 379 13.51 -9.35 -9.24
N MET A 380 13.52 -8.18 -8.58
CA MET A 380 13.34 -6.87 -9.21
C MET A 380 14.34 -6.52 -10.32
N ASP A 381 15.41 -7.27 -10.44
CA ASP A 381 16.41 -7.18 -11.53
C ASP A 381 16.09 -8.08 -12.74
N SER A 382 15.18 -9.03 -12.59
CA SER A 382 14.92 -10.06 -13.58
C SER A 382 13.50 -10.64 -13.56
N GLU A 383 12.52 -9.94 -12.92
CA GLU A 383 11.12 -10.35 -12.90
C GLU A 383 10.48 -10.19 -14.29
N PRO A 384 10.22 -11.29 -15.04
CA PRO A 384 9.83 -11.18 -16.45
C PRO A 384 8.38 -10.78 -16.65
N TYR A 385 7.53 -10.93 -15.60
CA TYR A 385 6.08 -10.78 -15.73
C TYR A 385 5.53 -9.55 -15.02
N TYR A 386 6.39 -8.81 -14.29
CA TYR A 386 5.97 -7.62 -13.56
C TYR A 386 5.29 -6.60 -14.50
N HIS A 387 4.05 -6.22 -14.16
CA HIS A 387 3.22 -5.29 -14.93
C HIS A 387 3.00 -5.73 -16.39
N THR A 388 2.86 -7.04 -16.63
CA THR A 388 2.51 -7.61 -17.94
C THR A 388 1.30 -8.54 -17.85
N PRO A 389 0.57 -8.82 -18.95
CA PRO A 389 -0.46 -9.85 -18.98
C PRO A 389 0.05 -11.25 -18.61
N GLY A 390 1.37 -11.46 -18.71
CA GLY A 390 2.00 -12.74 -18.37
C GLY A 390 2.11 -13.03 -16.87
N ASP A 391 1.71 -12.12 -15.97
CA ASP A 391 1.62 -12.38 -14.52
C ASP A 391 0.38 -13.22 -14.20
N GLU A 392 0.49 -14.49 -14.50
CA GLU A 392 -0.56 -15.50 -14.49
C GLU A 392 -0.40 -16.51 -13.35
N PHE A 393 -1.52 -17.12 -12.94
CA PHE A 393 -1.48 -18.23 -11.99
C PHE A 393 -0.49 -19.34 -12.38
N SER A 394 -0.34 -19.60 -13.67
CA SER A 394 0.51 -20.65 -14.23
C SER A 394 2.02 -20.41 -14.04
N THR A 395 2.43 -19.18 -13.77
CA THR A 395 3.83 -18.78 -13.54
C THR A 395 4.26 -18.91 -12.07
N LEU A 396 3.31 -19.16 -11.16
CA LEU A 396 3.56 -19.19 -9.72
C LEU A 396 4.03 -20.57 -9.22
N ASP A 397 4.95 -20.56 -8.25
CA ASP A 397 5.27 -21.73 -7.43
C ASP A 397 4.37 -21.77 -6.17
N ILE A 398 3.18 -22.34 -6.32
CA ILE A 398 2.20 -22.44 -5.24
C ILE A 398 2.70 -23.25 -4.03
N LYS A 399 3.64 -24.19 -4.24
CA LYS A 399 4.23 -24.94 -3.12
C LYS A 399 5.13 -24.03 -2.29
N ASN A 400 6.06 -23.33 -2.94
CA ASN A 400 6.94 -22.37 -2.27
C ASN A 400 6.13 -21.24 -1.61
N MET A 401 5.16 -20.67 -2.32
CA MET A 401 4.24 -19.65 -1.77
C MET A 401 3.53 -20.16 -0.50
N THR A 402 3.12 -21.43 -0.47
CA THR A 402 2.51 -22.04 0.72
C THR A 402 3.49 -22.09 1.88
N GLU A 403 4.75 -22.43 1.66
CA GLU A 403 5.79 -22.46 2.70
C GLU A 403 6.13 -21.04 3.19
N ILE A 404 6.15 -20.04 2.30
CA ILE A 404 6.32 -18.61 2.67
C ILE A 404 5.19 -18.17 3.61
N ILE A 405 3.94 -18.46 3.28
CA ILE A 405 2.77 -18.10 4.12
C ILE A 405 2.88 -18.79 5.50
N LYS A 406 3.31 -20.06 5.56
CA LYS A 406 3.56 -20.75 6.84
C LYS A 406 4.69 -20.09 7.62
N ALA A 407 5.76 -19.70 6.96
CA ALA A 407 6.89 -19.02 7.59
C ALA A 407 6.47 -17.68 8.19
N ILE A 408 5.66 -16.88 7.48
CA ILE A 408 5.10 -15.62 8.01
C ILE A 408 4.25 -15.90 9.26
N ALA A 409 3.41 -16.93 9.23
CA ALA A 409 2.56 -17.30 10.37
C ALA A 409 3.37 -17.73 11.60
N LEU A 410 4.45 -18.49 11.42
CA LEU A 410 5.32 -18.96 12.50
C LEU A 410 6.21 -17.85 13.03
N SER A 411 6.85 -17.10 12.14
CA SER A 411 7.80 -16.04 12.50
C SER A 411 7.15 -14.88 13.24
N SER A 412 5.89 -14.53 12.90
CA SER A 412 5.14 -13.45 13.55
C SER A 412 4.56 -13.84 14.93
N ALA A 413 4.67 -15.11 15.34
CA ALA A 413 3.96 -15.64 16.51
C ALA A 413 4.28 -14.91 17.81
N SER A 414 5.55 -14.56 18.08
CA SER A 414 5.95 -13.87 19.30
C SER A 414 5.47 -12.40 19.34
N ILE A 415 5.37 -11.76 18.18
CA ILE A 415 4.79 -10.41 18.07
C ILE A 415 3.27 -10.49 18.26
N VAL A 416 2.61 -11.46 17.68
CA VAL A 416 1.16 -11.67 17.78
C VAL A 416 0.73 -12.00 19.23
N ASN A 417 1.49 -12.82 19.94
CA ASN A 417 1.17 -13.22 21.30
C ASN A 417 1.69 -12.25 22.39
N GLY A 418 2.33 -11.14 22.00
CA GLY A 418 2.78 -10.10 22.91
C GLY A 418 4.14 -10.36 23.59
N THR A 419 4.85 -11.45 23.24
CA THR A 419 6.17 -11.77 23.79
C THR A 419 7.24 -10.79 23.31
N ASP A 420 7.25 -10.48 22.03
CA ASP A 420 8.18 -9.53 21.42
C ASP A 420 7.45 -8.28 20.93
N THR A 421 8.14 -7.15 20.99
CA THR A 421 7.69 -5.85 20.45
C THR A 421 8.84 -5.26 19.63
N PRO A 422 8.70 -5.17 18.30
CA PRO A 422 9.75 -4.61 17.47
C PRO A 422 10.07 -3.15 17.81
N SER A 423 11.32 -2.75 17.59
CA SER A 423 11.75 -1.35 17.72
C SER A 423 11.06 -0.47 16.67
N ARG A 424 10.81 0.79 17.04
CA ARG A 424 10.15 1.78 16.14
C ARG A 424 11.10 2.20 15.02
N VAL A 425 10.52 2.55 13.86
CA VAL A 425 11.28 3.18 12.78
C VAL A 425 11.72 4.58 13.19
N ASP A 426 12.99 4.92 12.99
CA ASP A 426 13.49 6.28 13.15
C ASP A 426 13.13 7.11 11.90
N THR A 427 12.08 7.92 12.03
CA THR A 427 11.57 8.73 10.89
C THR A 427 12.54 9.80 10.41
N LYS A 428 13.55 10.18 11.21
CA LYS A 428 14.59 11.13 10.79
C LYS A 428 15.55 10.54 9.75
N GLN A 429 15.59 9.21 9.65
CA GLN A 429 16.40 8.48 8.68
C GLN A 429 15.59 8.07 7.43
N LEU A 430 14.32 8.43 7.37
CA LEU A 430 13.50 8.22 6.18
C LEU A 430 13.65 9.37 5.19
N ARG A 431 13.34 9.04 3.92
CA ARG A 431 13.34 10.02 2.82
C ARG A 431 11.97 10.66 2.64
#